data_bb76269a90377a03f9413133c0a919ba
#
_entry.id   bb76269a90377a03f9413133c0a919ba
#
_cell.length_a   1.000
_cell.length_b   1.000
_cell.length_c   1.000
_cell.angle_alpha   90.00
_cell.angle_beta   90.00
_cell.angle_gamma   90.00
#
_symmetry.space_group_name_H-M   'P 1'
#
loop_
_entity.id
_entity.type
_entity.pdbx_description
1 polymer ?
#
loop_
_entity_poly.entity_id
_entity_poly.type
_entity_poly.pdbx_seq_one_letter_code
_entity_poly.pdbx_strand_id
1 'polypeptide(L)'
;MQLENLNKNFESINLKDGEVVYSEGEKSGDGYIIQFGNIQLKHDEHMPYKYPVLGPGEIFGVWKILFEDEERFFTATAISNTGLIVIPEKFIEKELGKMDPFLRHCFKVWIPLREHFRDPIT
;
A
#
# COMPACT_ATOMS: atom_id res chain seq x y z
N MET A 1 4.59 1.87 16.30
CA MET A 1 5.34 0.80 15.62
C MET A 1 6.69 1.33 15.19
N GLN A 2 7.74 0.60 15.51
CA GLN A 2 9.11 0.99 15.14
C GLN A 2 9.56 0.16 13.95
N LEU A 3 10.07 0.82 12.93
CA LEU A 3 10.48 0.15 11.69
C LEU A 3 11.61 -0.86 11.91
N GLU A 4 12.51 -0.60 12.85
CA GLU A 4 13.59 -1.54 13.15
C GLU A 4 13.08 -2.90 13.61
N ASN A 5 11.97 -2.93 14.32
CA ASN A 5 11.38 -4.18 14.78
C ASN A 5 10.78 -4.98 13.64
N LEU A 6 10.25 -4.30 12.64
CA LEU A 6 9.75 -4.93 11.44
C LEU A 6 10.87 -5.51 10.60
N ASN A 7 12.00 -4.80 10.50
CA ASN A 7 13.15 -5.25 9.72
C ASN A 7 13.69 -6.61 10.19
N LYS A 8 13.53 -6.91 11.47
CA LYS A 8 14.02 -8.18 12.00
C LYS A 8 13.19 -9.37 11.56
N ASN A 9 11.93 -9.13 11.19
CA ASN A 9 10.98 -10.20 10.92
C ASN A 9 10.54 -10.28 9.46
N PHE A 10 10.79 -9.25 8.69
CA PHE A 10 10.31 -9.17 7.31
C PHE A 10 11.44 -8.86 6.35
N GLU A 11 11.26 -9.33 5.14
CA GLU A 11 12.21 -9.13 4.06
C GLU A 11 12.26 -7.65 3.67
N SER A 12 13.45 -7.18 3.29
CA SER A 12 13.63 -5.86 2.70
C SER A 12 13.99 -6.03 1.25
N ILE A 13 13.41 -5.19 0.40
CA ILE A 13 13.72 -5.17 -1.02
C ILE A 13 14.09 -3.76 -1.45
N ASN A 14 14.91 -3.67 -2.49
CA ASN A 14 15.32 -2.40 -3.06
C ASN A 14 14.87 -2.33 -4.51
N LEU A 15 14.32 -1.18 -4.89
CA LEU A 15 13.87 -0.93 -6.25
C LEU A 15 14.59 0.28 -6.81
N LYS A 16 14.84 0.23 -8.09
CA LYS A 16 15.38 1.38 -8.83
C LYS A 16 14.23 2.24 -9.35
N ASP A 17 14.52 3.50 -9.61
CA ASP A 17 13.56 4.41 -10.21
C ASP A 17 12.94 3.75 -11.46
N GLY A 18 11.62 3.73 -11.51
CA GLY A 18 10.86 3.16 -12.62
C GLY A 18 10.45 1.71 -12.44
N GLU A 19 10.98 1.01 -11.45
CA GLU A 19 10.58 -0.39 -11.23
C GLU A 19 9.20 -0.48 -10.59
N VAL A 20 8.43 -1.47 -11.04
CA VAL A 20 7.06 -1.70 -10.56
C VAL A 20 7.07 -2.68 -9.40
N VAL A 21 6.40 -2.30 -8.31
CA VAL A 21 6.23 -3.18 -7.15
C VAL A 21 5.14 -4.22 -7.44
N TYR A 22 4.00 -3.74 -7.89
CA TYR A 22 2.90 -4.57 -8.36
C TYR A 22 2.08 -3.78 -9.36
N SER A 23 1.35 -4.50 -10.20
CA SER A 23 0.53 -3.90 -11.24
C SER A 23 -0.94 -4.02 -10.91
N GLU A 24 -1.71 -3.04 -11.37
CA GLU A 24 -3.17 -3.09 -11.33
C GLU A 24 -3.65 -4.43 -11.93
N GLY A 25 -4.59 -5.08 -11.28
CA GLY A 25 -5.12 -6.36 -11.72
C GLY A 25 -4.39 -7.58 -11.18
N GLU A 26 -3.22 -7.41 -10.57
CA GLU A 26 -2.53 -8.53 -9.94
C GLU A 26 -3.29 -9.04 -8.72
N LYS A 27 -3.13 -10.32 -8.44
CA LYS A 27 -3.78 -10.94 -7.28
C LYS A 27 -2.90 -11.01 -6.05
N SER A 28 -1.66 -10.52 -6.13
CA SER A 28 -0.74 -10.48 -4.99
C SER A 28 -1.32 -9.65 -3.85
N GLY A 29 -1.03 -10.01 -2.62
CA GLY A 29 -1.61 -9.39 -1.44
C GLY A 29 -0.62 -8.88 -0.42
N ASP A 30 0.68 -8.90 -0.70
CA ASP A 30 1.67 -8.38 0.24
C ASP A 30 1.50 -6.88 0.42
N GLY A 31 1.77 -6.41 1.63
CA GLY A 31 1.85 -4.98 1.91
C GLY A 31 3.30 -4.54 1.99
N TYR A 32 3.51 -3.23 2.04
CA TYR A 32 4.85 -2.66 2.00
C TYR A 32 4.92 -1.41 2.86
N ILE A 33 6.06 -1.23 3.53
CA ILE A 33 6.37 0.01 4.24
C ILE A 33 7.61 0.60 3.59
N ILE A 34 7.55 1.90 3.29
CA ILE A 34 8.66 2.59 2.64
C ILE A 34 9.71 2.97 3.68
N GLN A 35 10.94 2.49 3.50
CA GLN A 35 12.07 2.86 4.35
C GLN A 35 12.73 4.13 3.85
N PHE A 36 12.93 4.23 2.55
CA PHE A 36 13.44 5.42 1.88
C PHE A 36 12.92 5.43 0.44
N GLY A 37 12.95 6.60 -0.18
CA GLY A 37 12.48 6.76 -1.55
C GLY A 37 10.99 7.03 -1.62
N ASN A 38 10.42 6.89 -2.80
CA ASN A 38 9.04 7.27 -3.06
C ASN A 38 8.36 6.29 -4.00
N ILE A 39 7.07 6.06 -3.73
CA ILE A 39 6.22 5.18 -4.54
C ILE A 39 5.05 6.01 -5.06
N GLN A 40 4.74 5.87 -6.34
CA GLN A 40 3.56 6.48 -6.93
C GLN A 40 2.52 5.40 -7.21
N LEU A 41 1.28 5.66 -6.82
CA LEU A 41 0.15 4.78 -7.08
C LEU A 41 -0.63 5.34 -8.26
N LYS A 42 -0.87 4.51 -9.28
CA LYS A 42 -1.63 4.91 -10.47
C LYS A 42 -2.73 3.91 -10.77
N HIS A 43 -3.88 4.43 -11.19
CA HIS A 43 -4.95 3.61 -11.72
C HIS A 43 -5.00 3.84 -13.22
N ASP A 44 -5.29 2.79 -13.99
CA ASP A 44 -5.17 2.81 -15.44
C ASP A 44 -6.20 3.68 -16.15
N GLU A 45 -7.24 4.09 -15.49
CA GLU A 45 -8.26 4.93 -16.12
C GLU A 45 -7.72 6.33 -16.42
N HIS A 46 -8.35 7.01 -17.37
CA HIS A 46 -7.97 8.36 -17.75
C HIS A 46 -8.37 9.33 -16.65
N MET A 47 -7.56 9.36 -15.63
CA MET A 47 -7.87 10.17 -14.47
C MET A 47 -7.23 11.54 -14.63
N PRO A 48 -8.02 12.61 -14.53
CA PRO A 48 -7.46 13.95 -14.52
C PRO A 48 -6.87 14.32 -13.17
N TYR A 49 -6.75 13.37 -12.29
CA TYR A 49 -6.33 13.59 -10.92
C TYR A 49 -4.83 13.40 -10.76
N LYS A 50 -4.31 14.00 -9.71
CA LYS A 50 -2.97 13.68 -9.29
C LYS A 50 -2.98 12.33 -8.60
N TYR A 51 -2.08 11.46 -9.01
CA TYR A 51 -1.92 10.18 -8.32
C TYR A 51 -1.14 10.40 -7.03
N PRO A 52 -1.46 9.65 -5.96
CA PRO A 52 -0.73 9.79 -4.71
C PRO A 52 0.71 9.36 -4.84
N VAL A 53 1.59 10.13 -4.19
CA VAL A 53 3.00 9.80 -4.04
C VAL A 53 3.25 9.57 -2.56
N LEU A 54 3.77 8.40 -2.24
CA LEU A 54 4.01 7.99 -0.87
C LEU A 54 5.49 8.07 -0.56
N GLY A 55 5.83 8.38 0.69
CA GLY A 55 7.20 8.53 1.13
C GLY A 55 7.54 7.69 2.35
N PRO A 56 8.74 7.90 2.93
CA PRO A 56 9.22 7.08 4.04
C PRO A 56 8.25 7.00 5.21
N GLY A 57 8.08 5.81 5.74
CA GLY A 57 7.17 5.53 6.84
C GLY A 57 5.75 5.21 6.44
N GLU A 58 5.37 5.49 5.20
CA GLU A 58 4.01 5.19 4.75
C GLU A 58 3.88 3.72 4.35
N ILE A 59 2.68 3.19 4.58
CA ILE A 59 2.34 1.82 4.25
C ILE A 59 1.41 1.82 3.04
N PHE A 60 1.57 0.85 2.16
CA PHE A 60 0.69 0.70 1.01
C PHE A 60 0.53 -0.78 0.66
N GLY A 61 -0.44 -1.08 -0.19
CA GLY A 61 -0.68 -2.45 -0.64
C GLY A 61 -1.57 -3.28 0.28
N VAL A 62 -2.03 -2.73 1.40
CA VAL A 62 -2.85 -3.47 2.37
C VAL A 62 -4.34 -3.38 2.09
N TRP A 63 -4.76 -2.45 1.26
CA TRP A 63 -6.20 -2.23 0.98
C TRP A 63 -6.87 -3.46 0.42
N LYS A 64 -6.18 -4.17 -0.46
CA LYS A 64 -6.73 -5.35 -1.11
C LYS A 64 -7.26 -6.34 -0.09
N ILE A 65 -6.50 -6.56 0.98
CA ILE A 65 -6.90 -7.49 2.04
C ILE A 65 -7.96 -6.85 2.93
N LEU A 66 -7.80 -5.60 3.29
CA LEU A 66 -8.75 -4.90 4.15
C LEU A 66 -10.16 -4.86 3.55
N PHE A 67 -10.26 -4.60 2.24
CA PHE A 67 -11.54 -4.53 1.54
C PHE A 67 -11.94 -5.84 0.89
N GLU A 68 -11.13 -6.89 1.06
CA GLU A 68 -11.42 -8.21 0.49
C GLU A 68 -11.53 -8.19 -1.03
N ASP A 69 -10.73 -7.34 -1.68
CA ASP A 69 -10.67 -7.27 -3.13
C ASP A 69 -9.86 -8.44 -3.68
N GLU A 70 -10.22 -8.90 -4.87
CA GLU A 70 -9.50 -9.99 -5.52
C GLU A 70 -8.23 -9.51 -6.21
N GLU A 71 -8.21 -8.26 -6.66
CA GLU A 71 -7.13 -7.72 -7.47
C GLU A 71 -6.68 -6.36 -6.97
N ARG A 72 -5.43 -6.03 -7.32
CA ARG A 72 -4.87 -4.71 -7.04
C ARG A 72 -5.61 -3.63 -7.84
N PHE A 73 -6.02 -2.58 -7.16
CA PHE A 73 -6.66 -1.44 -7.80
C PHE A 73 -5.65 -0.50 -8.45
N PHE A 74 -4.48 -0.36 -7.85
CA PHE A 74 -3.43 0.53 -8.34
C PHE A 74 -2.22 -0.24 -8.83
N THR A 75 -1.46 0.40 -9.74
CA THR A 75 -0.09 0.01 -10.03
C THR A 75 0.81 0.85 -9.14
N ALA A 76 1.71 0.20 -8.42
CA ALA A 76 2.66 0.88 -7.54
C ALA A 76 4.04 0.87 -8.19
N THR A 77 4.60 2.05 -8.41
CA THR A 77 5.86 2.21 -9.12
C THR A 77 6.82 3.05 -8.30
N ALA A 78 8.08 2.62 -8.22
CA ALA A 78 9.12 3.42 -7.60
C ALA A 78 9.47 4.59 -8.52
N ILE A 79 9.46 5.80 -7.99
CA ILE A 79 9.82 7.01 -8.74
C ILE A 79 11.15 7.59 -8.29
N SER A 80 11.89 6.81 -7.53
CA SER A 80 13.26 7.07 -7.10
C SER A 80 13.83 5.73 -6.64
N ASN A 81 15.10 5.69 -6.29
CA ASN A 81 15.64 4.50 -5.63
C ASN A 81 14.90 4.35 -4.31
N THR A 82 14.31 3.18 -4.08
CA THR A 82 13.37 2.98 -2.99
C THR A 82 13.64 1.69 -2.27
N GLY A 83 13.62 1.74 -0.93
CA GLY A 83 13.72 0.56 -0.09
C GLY A 83 12.39 0.28 0.57
N LEU A 84 11.94 -0.96 0.53
CA LEU A 84 10.67 -1.39 1.09
C LEU A 84 10.85 -2.55 2.05
N ILE A 85 10.05 -2.55 3.10
CA ILE A 85 9.87 -3.73 3.96
C ILE A 85 8.64 -4.45 3.43
N VAL A 86 8.77 -5.73 3.13
CA VAL A 86 7.65 -6.54 2.62
C VAL A 86 6.90 -7.15 3.80
N ILE A 87 5.59 -6.90 3.86
CA ILE A 87 4.72 -7.47 4.89
C ILE A 87 3.91 -8.57 4.21
N PRO A 88 4.16 -9.85 4.56
CA PRO A 88 3.48 -10.95 3.87
C PRO A 88 1.97 -10.88 4.02
N GLU A 89 1.27 -11.27 2.98
CA GLU A 89 -0.19 -11.31 2.97
C GLU A 89 -0.76 -12.08 4.17
N LYS A 90 -0.17 -13.23 4.48
CA LYS A 90 -0.64 -14.05 5.59
C LYS A 90 -0.53 -13.34 6.92
N PHE A 91 0.51 -12.52 7.11
CA PHE A 91 0.66 -11.75 8.32
C PHE A 91 -0.44 -10.69 8.41
N ILE A 92 -0.71 -10.00 7.31
CA ILE A 92 -1.76 -8.97 7.26
C ILE A 92 -3.13 -9.59 7.57
N GLU A 93 -3.44 -10.73 6.94
CA GLU A 93 -4.70 -11.44 7.19
C GLU A 93 -4.84 -11.82 8.65
N LYS A 94 -3.78 -12.32 9.24
CA LYS A 94 -3.78 -12.73 10.64
C LYS A 94 -4.04 -11.56 11.57
N GLU A 95 -3.35 -10.44 11.34
CA GLU A 95 -3.50 -9.26 12.19
C GLU A 95 -4.87 -8.61 12.03
N LEU A 96 -5.39 -8.55 10.80
CA LEU A 96 -6.74 -8.04 10.58
C LEU A 96 -7.79 -8.94 11.22
N GLY A 97 -7.55 -10.25 11.24
CA GLY A 97 -8.45 -11.20 11.88
C GLY A 97 -8.52 -11.03 13.40
N LYS A 98 -7.46 -10.48 14.01
CA LYS A 98 -7.45 -10.19 15.45
C LYS A 98 -8.08 -8.86 15.79
N MET A 99 -8.27 -8.01 14.80
CA MET A 99 -8.74 -6.66 15.02
C MET A 99 -10.20 -6.67 15.45
N ASP A 100 -10.54 -5.79 16.38
CA ASP A 100 -11.92 -5.58 16.79
C ASP A 100 -12.76 -5.21 15.58
N PRO A 101 -13.94 -5.83 15.39
CA PRO A 101 -14.78 -5.53 14.24
C PRO A 101 -15.14 -4.06 14.07
N PHE A 102 -15.28 -3.34 15.18
CA PHE A 102 -15.57 -1.92 15.13
C PHE A 102 -14.41 -1.14 14.52
N LEU A 103 -13.18 -1.41 14.98
CA LEU A 103 -11.99 -0.74 14.45
C LEU A 103 -11.77 -1.09 12.98
N ARG A 104 -12.01 -2.35 12.64
CA ARG A 104 -11.88 -2.79 11.25
C ARG A 104 -12.85 -2.04 10.34
N HIS A 105 -14.06 -1.85 10.81
CA HIS A 105 -15.06 -1.06 10.09
C HIS A 105 -14.60 0.39 9.93
N CYS A 106 -14.05 0.98 10.98
CA CYS A 106 -13.54 2.34 10.91
C CYS A 106 -12.48 2.50 9.83
N PHE A 107 -11.54 1.57 9.74
CA PHE A 107 -10.51 1.63 8.71
C PHE A 107 -11.11 1.51 7.31
N LYS A 108 -12.10 0.64 7.13
CA LYS A 108 -12.77 0.50 5.83
C LYS A 108 -13.45 1.79 5.39
N VAL A 109 -13.97 2.55 6.32
CA VAL A 109 -14.64 3.82 6.02
C VAL A 109 -13.61 4.93 5.79
N TRP A 110 -12.59 5.01 6.65
CA TRP A 110 -11.62 6.11 6.61
C TRP A 110 -10.71 6.06 5.40
N ILE A 111 -10.26 4.89 4.98
CA ILE A 111 -9.32 4.79 3.87
C ILE A 111 -9.92 5.33 2.56
N PRO A 112 -11.14 4.95 2.16
CA PRO A 112 -11.73 5.54 0.97
C PRO A 112 -11.89 7.05 1.04
N LEU A 113 -12.24 7.59 2.20
CA LEU A 113 -12.34 9.03 2.38
C LEU A 113 -11.01 9.71 2.14
N ARG A 114 -9.95 9.12 2.67
CA ARG A 114 -8.59 9.63 2.47
C ARG A 114 -8.21 9.64 1.01
N GLU A 115 -8.57 8.60 0.27
CA GLU A 115 -8.32 8.53 -1.17
C GLU A 115 -9.05 9.64 -1.91
N HIS A 116 -10.28 9.96 -1.49
CA HIS A 116 -11.06 11.01 -2.10
C HIS A 116 -10.44 12.40 -1.94
N PHE A 117 -9.71 12.63 -0.86
CA PHE A 117 -9.04 13.92 -0.67
C PHE A 117 -7.97 14.19 -1.71
N ARG A 118 -7.53 13.17 -2.42
CA ARG A 118 -6.53 13.29 -3.47
C ARG A 118 -7.15 13.52 -4.83
N ASP A 119 -8.47 13.46 -4.90
CA ASP A 119 -9.23 13.66 -6.11
C ASP A 119 -9.55 15.14 -6.22
N PRO A 120 -9.04 15.84 -7.26
CA PRO A 120 -9.28 17.29 -7.38
C PRO A 120 -10.71 17.69 -7.67
N ILE A 121 -11.57 16.72 -7.92
CA ILE A 121 -12.98 17.00 -8.20
C ILE A 121 -13.81 17.09 -6.93
N THR A 122 -13.37 16.46 -5.89
CA THR A 122 -14.14 16.43 -4.63
C THR A 122 -14.07 17.71 -3.83
#